data_240c1c633ae67fbf37e51805b0765ac9
#
_entry.id   240c1c633ae67fbf37e51805b0765ac9
#
_cell.length_a   1.000
_cell.length_b   1.000
_cell.length_c   1.000
_cell.angle_alpha   90.00
_cell.angle_beta   90.00
_cell.angle_gamma   90.00
#
_symmetry.space_group_name_H-M   'P 1'
#
loop_
_entity.id
_entity.type
_entity.pdbx_description
1 polymer ?
#
loop_
_entity_poly.entity_id
_entity_poly.type
_entity_poly.pdbx_seq_one_letter_code
_entity_poly.pdbx_strand_id
1 'polypeptide(L)'
;MPMWLCRAGRYGEFENKFLEDSKVYCTWDNLSESIMQFHTKQDLQQYFVDNNPDVKVKTAMNWASQVWPFAHEMKKGEIVVLPSKIKPVIHFGKITGNYEFLPNNDNPYYHAHQVDWFACDIPRTAFDQNILYSFGAFMTICRIKQEDRIKAVINAHKQGKKAPQITPQEPQDDEEARDIENEALGVITNLIIQKTKGHGLAKIVDAILRAKGFTTYCLLY
;
A
#
# COMPACT_ATOMS: atom_id res chain seq x y z
N MET A 1 13.52 11.70 -6.45
CA MET A 1 12.40 11.55 -7.41
C MET A 1 11.36 10.70 -6.71
N PRO A 2 10.15 11.21 -6.48
CA PRO A 2 9.13 10.55 -5.70
C PRO A 2 8.82 9.15 -6.20
N MET A 3 8.50 8.24 -5.25
CA MET A 3 8.06 6.88 -5.53
C MET A 3 6.70 6.64 -4.89
N TRP A 4 5.82 6.00 -5.64
CA TRP A 4 4.45 5.72 -5.24
C TRP A 4 4.20 4.21 -5.22
N LEU A 5 3.81 3.69 -4.07
CA LEU A 5 3.24 2.36 -3.99
C LEU A 5 1.87 2.38 -4.66
N CYS A 6 1.61 1.47 -5.57
CA CYS A 6 0.29 1.24 -6.15
C CYS A 6 0.03 -0.26 -6.13
N ARG A 7 -1.05 -0.69 -5.48
CA ARG A 7 -1.44 -2.11 -5.41
C ARG A 7 -2.47 -2.43 -6.47
N ALA A 8 -2.30 -3.57 -7.11
CA ALA A 8 -3.22 -4.08 -8.12
C ALA A 8 -4.29 -5.00 -7.49
N GLY A 9 -5.11 -4.41 -6.61
CA GLY A 9 -6.13 -5.14 -5.88
C GLY A 9 -5.63 -5.77 -4.57
N ARG A 10 -6.57 -6.41 -3.86
CA ARG A 10 -6.31 -7.02 -2.55
C ARG A 10 -5.43 -8.26 -2.65
N TYR A 11 -5.61 -9.03 -3.71
CA TYR A 11 -4.93 -10.32 -3.95
C TYR A 11 -4.00 -10.28 -5.17
N GLY A 12 -3.84 -9.12 -5.83
CA GLY A 12 -3.07 -8.98 -7.06
C GLY A 12 -3.89 -9.30 -8.31
N GLU A 13 -5.21 -9.34 -8.20
CA GLU A 13 -6.16 -9.71 -9.26
C GLU A 13 -6.07 -8.83 -10.50
N PHE A 14 -5.56 -7.61 -10.36
CA PHE A 14 -5.42 -6.67 -11.46
C PHE A 14 -3.97 -6.52 -11.98
N GLU A 15 -3.00 -7.27 -11.40
CA GLU A 15 -1.57 -7.11 -11.69
C GLU A 15 -1.23 -7.32 -13.18
N ASN A 16 -1.75 -8.40 -13.77
CA ASN A 16 -1.49 -8.69 -15.18
C ASN A 16 -1.97 -7.54 -16.07
N LYS A 17 -3.15 -7.00 -15.82
CA LYS A 17 -3.70 -5.90 -16.60
C LYS A 17 -2.87 -4.62 -16.46
N PHE A 18 -2.33 -4.32 -15.27
CA PHE A 18 -1.42 -3.18 -15.10
C PHE A 18 -0.18 -3.31 -15.98
N LEU A 19 0.40 -4.50 -16.04
CA LEU A 19 1.61 -4.77 -16.81
C LEU A 19 1.34 -4.82 -18.32
N GLU A 20 0.28 -5.50 -18.76
CA GLU A 20 -0.12 -5.66 -20.15
C GLU A 20 -0.52 -4.34 -20.79
N ASP A 21 -1.32 -3.53 -20.09
CA ASP A 21 -1.78 -2.22 -20.61
C ASP A 21 -0.69 -1.14 -20.52
N SER A 22 0.47 -1.43 -19.91
CA SER A 22 1.48 -0.42 -19.58
C SER A 22 0.88 0.75 -18.79
N LYS A 23 0.02 0.45 -17.82
CA LYS A 23 -0.70 1.43 -16.99
C LYS A 23 -0.68 1.03 -15.52
N VAL A 24 -0.86 2.01 -14.66
CA VAL A 24 -1.29 1.80 -13.28
C VAL A 24 -2.70 2.34 -13.13
N TYR A 25 -3.57 1.59 -12.47
CA TYR A 25 -4.95 1.98 -12.24
C TYR A 25 -5.22 2.23 -10.75
N CYS A 26 -6.08 3.19 -10.45
CA CYS A 26 -6.70 3.30 -9.15
C CYS A 26 -7.98 2.44 -9.18
N THR A 27 -7.84 1.19 -8.77
CA THR A 27 -8.93 0.19 -8.79
C THR A 27 -9.81 0.30 -7.54
N TRP A 28 -10.34 1.51 -7.28
CA TRP A 28 -11.18 1.76 -6.13
C TRP A 28 -12.65 1.49 -6.46
N ASP A 29 -13.30 0.65 -5.64
CA ASP A 29 -14.71 0.33 -5.84
C ASP A 29 -15.60 1.58 -5.70
N ASN A 30 -16.64 1.64 -6.52
CA ASN A 30 -17.65 2.71 -6.52
C ASN A 30 -17.09 4.12 -6.78
N LEU A 31 -15.94 4.24 -7.44
CA LEU A 31 -15.37 5.51 -7.88
C LEU A 31 -15.55 5.65 -9.39
N SER A 32 -16.77 5.98 -9.82
CA SER A 32 -17.15 6.14 -11.24
C SER A 32 -16.96 7.56 -11.77
N GLU A 33 -16.64 8.50 -10.89
CA GLU A 33 -16.48 9.91 -11.21
C GLU A 33 -14.99 10.29 -11.30
N SER A 34 -14.65 11.25 -12.16
CA SER A 34 -13.26 11.72 -12.28
C SER A 34 -12.74 12.25 -10.94
N ILE A 35 -11.59 11.77 -10.47
CA ILE A 35 -10.97 12.28 -9.24
C ILE A 35 -10.66 13.79 -9.36
N MET A 36 -10.38 14.28 -10.57
CA MET A 36 -10.05 15.69 -10.82
C MET A 36 -11.23 16.64 -10.67
N GLN A 37 -12.48 16.16 -10.61
CA GLN A 37 -13.63 17.02 -10.35
C GLN A 37 -13.73 17.48 -8.89
N PHE A 38 -13.11 16.75 -7.98
CA PHE A 38 -13.06 17.13 -6.57
C PHE A 38 -11.96 18.17 -6.35
N HIS A 39 -12.29 19.32 -5.77
CA HIS A 39 -11.37 20.40 -5.55
C HIS A 39 -10.56 20.24 -4.26
N THR A 40 -11.09 19.51 -3.30
CA THR A 40 -10.44 19.22 -2.01
C THR A 40 -10.55 17.74 -1.64
N LYS A 41 -9.66 17.29 -0.74
CA LYS A 41 -9.75 15.93 -0.17
C LYS A 41 -11.07 15.73 0.60
N GLN A 42 -11.63 16.78 1.14
CA GLN A 42 -12.91 16.77 1.84
C GLN A 42 -14.08 16.50 0.89
N ASP A 43 -14.06 17.07 -0.32
CA ASP A 43 -15.08 16.81 -1.33
C ASP A 43 -15.08 15.33 -1.74
N LEU A 44 -13.88 14.76 -1.96
CA LEU A 44 -13.72 13.34 -2.26
C LEU A 44 -14.14 12.45 -1.06
N GLN A 45 -13.82 12.86 0.17
CA GLN A 45 -14.29 12.17 1.37
C GLN A 45 -15.82 12.17 1.45
N GLN A 46 -16.45 13.31 1.18
CA GLN A 46 -17.93 13.41 1.19
C GLN A 46 -18.55 12.52 0.12
N TYR A 47 -17.98 12.51 -1.08
CA TYR A 47 -18.39 11.58 -2.14
C TYR A 47 -18.38 10.11 -1.66
N PHE A 48 -17.33 9.68 -0.96
CA PHE A 48 -17.29 8.31 -0.42
C PHE A 48 -18.34 8.05 0.64
N VAL A 49 -18.66 9.04 1.49
CA VAL A 49 -19.75 8.91 2.48
C VAL A 49 -21.10 8.78 1.78
N ASP A 50 -21.37 9.62 0.79
CA ASP A 50 -22.66 9.68 0.09
C ASP A 50 -22.91 8.40 -0.72
N ASN A 51 -21.87 7.81 -1.31
CA ASN A 51 -21.99 6.61 -2.14
C ASN A 51 -21.78 5.28 -1.37
N ASN A 52 -21.52 5.33 -0.07
CA ASN A 52 -21.34 4.15 0.80
C ASN A 52 -22.02 4.38 2.16
N PRO A 53 -23.33 4.14 2.28
CA PRO A 53 -24.11 4.51 3.46
C PRO A 53 -23.61 3.94 4.79
N ASP A 54 -22.94 2.77 4.75
CA ASP A 54 -22.41 2.09 5.93
C ASP A 54 -20.98 2.52 6.31
N VAL A 55 -20.36 3.39 5.52
CA VAL A 55 -18.97 3.78 5.74
C VAL A 55 -18.86 4.78 6.89
N LYS A 56 -17.91 4.54 7.80
CA LYS A 56 -17.59 5.51 8.85
C LYS A 56 -16.78 6.67 8.26
N VAL A 57 -17.04 7.89 8.75
CA VAL A 57 -16.35 9.12 8.30
C VAL A 57 -14.83 8.98 8.31
N LYS A 58 -14.25 8.36 9.37
CA LYS A 58 -12.79 8.10 9.43
C LYS A 58 -12.30 7.16 8.33
N THR A 59 -13.10 6.18 7.94
CA THR A 59 -12.78 5.26 6.84
C THR A 59 -12.80 6.01 5.51
N ALA A 60 -13.84 6.82 5.25
CA ALA A 60 -13.93 7.64 4.06
C ALA A 60 -12.77 8.65 3.96
N MET A 61 -12.35 9.25 5.08
CA MET A 61 -11.18 10.12 5.16
C MET A 61 -9.88 9.36 4.79
N ASN A 62 -9.71 8.14 5.30
CA ASN A 62 -8.58 7.30 4.94
C ASN A 62 -8.59 6.95 3.45
N TRP A 63 -9.75 6.60 2.87
CA TRP A 63 -9.90 6.33 1.45
C TRP A 63 -9.55 7.56 0.60
N ALA A 64 -10.09 8.72 0.94
CA ALA A 64 -9.77 9.96 0.23
C ALA A 64 -8.28 10.29 0.29
N SER A 65 -7.59 10.02 1.42
CA SER A 65 -6.16 10.25 1.55
C SER A 65 -5.30 9.36 0.64
N GLN A 66 -5.78 8.17 0.29
CA GLN A 66 -5.11 7.25 -0.62
C GLN A 66 -5.43 7.53 -2.09
N VAL A 67 -6.67 7.88 -2.39
CA VAL A 67 -7.15 8.10 -3.77
C VAL A 67 -6.75 9.47 -4.30
N TRP A 68 -6.81 10.50 -3.47
CA TRP A 68 -6.48 11.87 -3.86
C TRP A 68 -5.10 12.01 -4.53
N PRO A 69 -4.01 11.46 -3.98
CA PRO A 69 -2.69 11.59 -4.58
C PRO A 69 -2.61 11.04 -6.01
N PHE A 70 -3.43 10.04 -6.35
CA PHE A 70 -3.39 9.40 -7.66
C PHE A 70 -3.63 10.39 -8.79
N ALA A 71 -4.59 11.31 -8.65
CA ALA A 71 -4.88 12.31 -9.68
C ALA A 71 -4.18 13.65 -9.46
N HIS A 72 -4.03 14.08 -8.20
CA HIS A 72 -3.59 15.45 -7.88
C HIS A 72 -2.09 15.58 -7.59
N GLU A 73 -1.44 14.50 -7.11
CA GLU A 73 -0.05 14.58 -6.65
C GLU A 73 0.93 13.78 -7.51
N MET A 74 0.51 12.61 -8.06
CA MET A 74 1.36 11.79 -8.93
C MET A 74 1.62 12.50 -10.25
N LYS A 75 2.89 12.53 -10.67
CA LYS A 75 3.33 13.29 -11.85
C LYS A 75 4.15 12.47 -12.81
N LYS A 76 4.11 12.86 -14.08
CA LYS A 76 4.99 12.34 -15.13
C LYS A 76 6.45 12.41 -14.68
N GLY A 77 7.16 11.31 -14.86
CA GLY A 77 8.56 11.14 -14.47
C GLY A 77 8.75 10.45 -13.13
N GLU A 78 7.75 10.42 -12.24
CA GLU A 78 7.81 9.73 -10.94
C GLU A 78 7.74 8.21 -11.10
N ILE A 79 8.15 7.50 -10.06
CA ILE A 79 8.24 6.03 -10.10
C ILE A 79 7.03 5.42 -9.40
N VAL A 80 6.45 4.42 -10.05
CA VAL A 80 5.46 3.51 -9.47
C VAL A 80 6.14 2.24 -9.01
N VAL A 81 5.79 1.79 -7.83
CA VAL A 81 6.21 0.51 -7.23
C VAL A 81 4.97 -0.38 -7.10
N LEU A 82 4.99 -1.52 -7.76
CA LEU A 82 3.93 -2.51 -7.75
C LEU A 82 4.46 -3.80 -7.11
N PRO A 83 4.22 -4.02 -5.80
CA PRO A 83 4.56 -5.28 -5.16
C PRO A 83 3.59 -6.37 -5.61
N SER A 84 4.12 -7.41 -6.25
CA SER A 84 3.32 -8.55 -6.66
C SER A 84 2.75 -9.29 -5.45
N LYS A 85 1.50 -9.72 -5.59
CA LYS A 85 0.82 -10.65 -4.67
C LYS A 85 0.77 -12.07 -5.22
N ILE A 86 1.08 -12.24 -6.51
CA ILE A 86 1.05 -13.50 -7.23
C ILE A 86 2.41 -14.21 -7.12
N LYS A 87 3.50 -13.41 -7.15
CA LYS A 87 4.88 -13.88 -7.10
C LYS A 87 5.67 -13.13 -6.02
N PRO A 88 6.80 -13.67 -5.52
CA PRO A 88 7.65 -12.97 -4.55
C PRO A 88 8.56 -11.92 -5.22
N VAL A 89 7.99 -11.03 -6.01
CA VAL A 89 8.71 -10.02 -6.81
C VAL A 89 8.10 -8.61 -6.64
N ILE A 90 8.82 -7.62 -7.11
CA ILE A 90 8.40 -6.21 -7.15
C ILE A 90 8.63 -5.70 -8.57
N HIS A 91 7.68 -4.94 -9.11
CA HIS A 91 7.79 -4.27 -10.40
C HIS A 91 7.95 -2.77 -10.19
N PHE A 92 8.75 -2.13 -11.05
CA PHE A 92 9.00 -0.69 -11.04
C PHE A 92 8.73 -0.11 -12.42
N GLY A 93 7.92 0.92 -12.45
CA GLY A 93 7.59 1.65 -13.65
C GLY A 93 7.77 3.15 -13.47
N LYS A 94 7.94 3.85 -14.58
CA LYS A 94 8.01 5.32 -14.62
C LYS A 94 6.73 5.85 -15.24
N ILE A 95 6.08 6.80 -14.58
CA ILE A 95 4.89 7.48 -15.09
C ILE A 95 5.29 8.27 -16.34
N THR A 96 4.65 8.01 -17.46
CA THR A 96 4.93 8.63 -18.76
C THR A 96 3.85 9.61 -19.21
N GLY A 97 2.62 9.46 -18.69
CA GLY A 97 1.45 10.29 -18.98
C GLY A 97 0.92 11.03 -17.76
N ASN A 98 0.00 11.95 -18.01
CA ASN A 98 -0.81 12.57 -16.96
C ASN A 98 -1.89 11.58 -16.48
N TYR A 99 -2.61 11.95 -15.42
CA TYR A 99 -3.82 11.25 -15.01
C TYR A 99 -4.84 11.22 -16.15
N GLU A 100 -5.45 10.05 -16.36
CA GLU A 100 -6.48 9.79 -17.36
C GLU A 100 -7.75 9.30 -16.65
N PHE A 101 -8.90 9.91 -16.98
CA PHE A 101 -10.21 9.38 -16.62
C PHE A 101 -10.82 8.68 -17.84
N LEU A 102 -11.18 7.41 -17.68
CA LEU A 102 -11.58 6.49 -18.75
C LEU A 102 -12.99 5.95 -18.47
N PRO A 103 -14.05 6.77 -18.59
CA PRO A 103 -15.43 6.40 -18.18
C PRO A 103 -16.02 5.25 -19.00
N ASN A 104 -15.47 4.95 -20.17
CA ASN A 104 -15.93 3.86 -21.04
C ASN A 104 -15.24 2.51 -20.74
N ASN A 105 -14.28 2.48 -19.81
CA ASN A 105 -13.66 1.24 -19.39
C ASN A 105 -14.59 0.45 -18.45
N ASP A 106 -14.31 -0.85 -18.34
CA ASP A 106 -14.96 -1.67 -17.32
C ASP A 106 -14.53 -1.25 -15.91
N ASN A 107 -15.44 -1.40 -14.94
CA ASN A 107 -15.11 -1.24 -13.52
C ASN A 107 -14.07 -2.31 -13.10
N PRO A 108 -13.01 -1.97 -12.40
CA PRO A 108 -12.67 -0.68 -11.74
C PRO A 108 -11.62 0.16 -12.49
N TYR A 109 -11.48 0.08 -13.80
CA TYR A 109 -10.37 0.67 -14.58
C TYR A 109 -10.63 2.09 -15.09
N TYR A 110 -11.39 2.88 -14.33
CA TYR A 110 -11.75 4.26 -14.73
C TYR A 110 -10.63 5.27 -14.60
N HIS A 111 -9.65 5.02 -13.75
CA HIS A 111 -8.59 5.98 -13.41
C HIS A 111 -7.23 5.38 -13.70
N ALA A 112 -6.42 6.05 -14.52
CA ALA A 112 -5.15 5.51 -14.95
C ALA A 112 -4.04 6.56 -15.04
N HIS A 113 -2.80 6.08 -14.94
CA HIS A 113 -1.60 6.72 -15.48
C HIS A 113 -0.89 5.77 -16.42
N GLN A 114 -0.35 6.28 -17.51
CA GLN A 114 0.54 5.51 -18.39
C GLN A 114 1.90 5.31 -17.69
N VAL A 115 2.43 4.10 -17.81
CA VAL A 115 3.66 3.69 -17.12
C VAL A 115 4.57 2.93 -18.07
N ASP A 116 5.84 3.28 -18.08
CA ASP A 116 6.92 2.48 -18.67
C ASP A 116 7.49 1.56 -17.58
N TRP A 117 7.17 0.27 -17.66
CA TRP A 117 7.64 -0.76 -16.72
C TRP A 117 9.09 -1.13 -17.03
N PHE A 118 10.04 -0.38 -16.47
CA PHE A 118 11.46 -0.46 -16.78
C PHE A 118 12.24 -1.52 -15.98
N ALA A 119 11.67 -2.07 -14.92
CA ALA A 119 12.28 -3.09 -14.08
C ALA A 119 11.19 -3.99 -13.48
N CYS A 120 10.94 -5.11 -14.13
CA CYS A 120 9.96 -6.11 -13.70
C CYS A 120 10.63 -7.31 -13.04
N ASP A 121 9.84 -8.06 -12.23
CA ASP A 121 10.23 -9.32 -11.60
C ASP A 121 11.50 -9.23 -10.73
N ILE A 122 11.78 -8.07 -10.10
CA ILE A 122 12.88 -7.98 -9.13
C ILE A 122 12.52 -8.80 -7.89
N PRO A 123 13.32 -9.82 -7.52
CA PRO A 123 13.02 -10.66 -6.37
C PRO A 123 12.95 -9.83 -5.07
N ARG A 124 12.00 -10.14 -4.19
CA ARG A 124 11.92 -9.51 -2.86
C ARG A 124 13.19 -9.66 -2.06
N THR A 125 13.92 -10.77 -2.25
CA THR A 125 15.20 -11.04 -1.59
C THR A 125 16.33 -10.07 -1.98
N ALA A 126 16.14 -9.26 -3.03
CA ALA A 126 17.09 -8.21 -3.39
C ALA A 126 17.00 -6.97 -2.47
N PHE A 127 15.92 -6.85 -1.71
CA PHE A 127 15.65 -5.70 -0.83
C PHE A 127 15.88 -6.09 0.62
N ASP A 128 16.37 -5.14 1.41
CA ASP A 128 16.44 -5.32 2.86
C ASP A 128 15.05 -5.23 3.52
N GLN A 129 14.99 -5.67 4.78
CA GLN A 129 13.75 -5.81 5.52
C GLN A 129 12.98 -4.47 5.67
N ASN A 130 13.69 -3.36 5.88
CA ASN A 130 13.05 -2.05 6.08
C ASN A 130 12.36 -1.56 4.80
N ILE A 131 12.99 -1.79 3.62
CA ILE A 131 12.37 -1.49 2.33
C ILE A 131 11.15 -2.39 2.11
N LEU A 132 11.27 -3.69 2.43
CA LEU A 132 10.16 -4.63 2.31
C LEU A 132 8.97 -4.27 3.22
N TYR A 133 9.21 -3.71 4.40
CA TYR A 133 8.14 -3.18 5.25
C TYR A 133 7.41 -2.01 4.59
N SER A 134 8.13 -1.08 3.96
CA SER A 134 7.53 0.03 3.21
C SER A 134 6.66 -0.48 2.04
N PHE A 135 7.07 -1.57 1.38
CA PHE A 135 6.25 -2.24 0.36
C PHE A 135 5.09 -3.04 0.96
N GLY A 136 5.16 -3.35 2.25
CA GLY A 136 4.14 -4.03 3.04
C GLY A 136 2.98 -3.14 3.49
N ALA A 137 3.09 -1.81 3.35
CA ALA A 137 2.08 -0.85 3.80
C ALA A 137 0.64 -1.29 3.49
N PHE A 138 -0.29 -1.06 4.42
CA PHE A 138 -1.71 -1.41 4.25
C PHE A 138 -2.43 -0.57 3.21
N MET A 139 -1.82 0.54 2.81
CA MET A 139 -2.41 1.48 1.87
C MET A 139 -2.33 0.94 0.44
N THR A 140 -3.37 1.19 -0.34
CA THR A 140 -3.42 0.84 -1.76
C THR A 140 -2.54 1.77 -2.59
N ILE A 141 -2.58 3.07 -2.27
CA ILE A 141 -1.75 4.10 -2.90
C ILE A 141 -1.13 4.93 -1.79
N CYS A 142 0.20 4.99 -1.76
CA CYS A 142 0.93 5.84 -0.83
C CYS A 142 2.32 6.20 -1.35
N ARG A 143 2.89 7.27 -0.80
CA ARG A 143 4.27 7.66 -1.10
C ARG A 143 5.24 6.79 -0.32
N ILE A 144 6.29 6.32 -1.00
CA ILE A 144 7.37 5.53 -0.40
C ILE A 144 8.53 6.46 -0.08
N LYS A 145 9.08 6.31 1.11
CA LYS A 145 10.37 6.88 1.53
C LYS A 145 11.52 5.96 1.07
N GLN A 146 12.77 6.36 1.26
CA GLN A 146 13.99 5.59 0.93
C GLN A 146 14.28 5.39 -0.57
N GLU A 147 13.88 6.37 -1.38
CA GLU A 147 13.98 6.35 -2.84
C GLU A 147 15.39 6.00 -3.36
N ASP A 148 16.45 6.53 -2.74
CA ASP A 148 17.82 6.34 -3.23
C ASP A 148 18.33 4.92 -2.96
N ARG A 149 17.92 4.31 -1.84
CA ARG A 149 18.23 2.91 -1.53
C ARG A 149 17.55 1.96 -2.52
N ILE A 150 16.29 2.21 -2.81
CA ILE A 150 15.51 1.42 -3.79
C ILE A 150 16.15 1.54 -5.18
N LYS A 151 16.53 2.74 -5.61
CA LYS A 151 17.23 2.95 -6.91
C LYS A 151 18.55 2.19 -6.98
N ALA A 152 19.32 2.18 -5.88
CA ALA A 152 20.59 1.43 -5.83
C ALA A 152 20.36 -0.07 -6.06
N VAL A 153 19.33 -0.66 -5.45
CA VAL A 153 18.94 -2.07 -5.66
C VAL A 153 18.52 -2.32 -7.11
N ILE A 154 17.67 -1.47 -7.67
CA ILE A 154 17.23 -1.59 -9.07
C ILE A 154 18.43 -1.57 -10.03
N ASN A 155 19.37 -0.62 -9.83
CA ASN A 155 20.55 -0.47 -10.67
C ASN A 155 21.51 -1.68 -10.52
N ALA A 156 21.72 -2.19 -9.32
CA ALA A 156 22.52 -3.38 -9.09
C ALA A 156 21.91 -4.60 -9.77
N HIS A 157 20.60 -4.78 -9.66
CA HIS A 157 19.88 -5.86 -10.31
C HIS A 157 20.01 -5.82 -11.84
N LYS A 158 19.85 -4.63 -12.45
CA LYS A 158 20.06 -4.43 -13.90
C LYS A 158 21.47 -4.75 -14.37
N GLN A 159 22.47 -4.60 -13.51
CA GLN A 159 23.87 -4.91 -13.80
C GLN A 159 24.23 -6.37 -13.48
N GLY A 160 23.30 -7.20 -13.06
CA GLY A 160 23.58 -8.58 -12.64
C GLY A 160 24.44 -8.68 -11.37
N LYS A 161 24.56 -7.59 -10.61
CA LYS A 161 25.33 -7.53 -9.35
C LYS A 161 24.40 -7.77 -8.16
N LYS A 162 24.95 -8.39 -7.09
CA LYS A 162 24.23 -8.40 -5.80
C LYS A 162 24.03 -6.96 -5.32
N ALA A 163 22.83 -6.65 -4.86
CA ALA A 163 22.56 -5.38 -4.22
C ALA A 163 23.53 -5.15 -3.04
N PRO A 164 24.02 -3.92 -2.82
CA PRO A 164 24.82 -3.62 -1.65
C PRO A 164 24.01 -3.98 -0.40
N GLN A 165 24.53 -4.89 0.42
CA GLN A 165 24.00 -5.10 1.76
C GLN A 165 24.34 -3.85 2.57
N ILE A 166 23.38 -2.94 2.66
CA ILE A 166 23.51 -1.79 3.55
C ILE A 166 23.12 -2.31 4.92
N THR A 167 24.06 -2.22 5.86
CA THR A 167 23.81 -2.46 7.29
C THR A 167 22.56 -1.67 7.69
N PRO A 168 21.62 -2.27 8.44
CA PRO A 168 20.45 -1.54 8.91
C PRO A 168 20.91 -0.28 9.63
N GLN A 169 20.67 0.89 9.07
CA GLN A 169 20.74 2.11 9.85
C GLN A 169 19.53 2.09 10.78
N GLU A 170 19.79 2.24 12.06
CA GLU A 170 18.71 2.52 13.01
C GLU A 170 17.90 3.71 12.49
N PRO A 171 16.58 3.69 12.66
CA PRO A 171 15.70 4.78 12.21
C PRO A 171 16.25 6.10 12.77
N GLN A 172 16.62 7.03 11.92
CA GLN A 172 17.19 8.32 12.33
C GLN A 172 16.12 9.32 12.82
N ASP A 173 14.85 8.94 12.72
CA ASP A 173 13.74 9.78 13.12
C ASP A 173 12.76 8.97 13.99
N ASP A 174 12.49 9.45 15.21
CA ASP A 174 11.52 8.84 16.13
C ASP A 174 10.10 8.71 15.52
N GLU A 175 9.77 9.55 14.55
CA GLU A 175 8.48 9.56 13.85
C GLU A 175 8.40 8.40 12.85
N GLU A 176 9.50 8.09 12.15
CA GLU A 176 9.58 6.99 11.17
C GLU A 176 9.55 5.61 11.88
N ALA A 177 10.19 5.51 13.04
CA ALA A 177 10.15 4.31 13.88
C ALA A 177 8.73 4.08 14.44
N ARG A 178 8.04 5.13 14.88
CA ARG A 178 6.65 5.07 15.36
C ARG A 178 5.66 4.70 14.27
N ASP A 179 5.85 5.17 13.05
CA ASP A 179 5.01 4.82 11.91
C ASP A 179 5.14 3.33 11.56
N ILE A 180 6.35 2.79 11.55
CA ILE A 180 6.62 1.36 11.30
C ILE A 180 6.04 0.50 12.43
N GLU A 181 6.19 0.93 13.68
CA GLU A 181 5.67 0.22 14.86
C GLU A 181 4.13 0.20 14.86
N ASN A 182 3.49 1.33 14.57
CA ASN A 182 2.03 1.44 14.46
C ASN A 182 1.48 0.59 13.31
N GLU A 183 2.18 0.54 12.20
CA GLU A 183 1.81 -0.25 11.03
C GLU A 183 1.95 -1.76 11.31
N ALA A 184 3.04 -2.18 11.96
CA ALA A 184 3.25 -3.55 12.40
C ALA A 184 2.21 -3.98 13.45
N LEU A 185 1.90 -3.12 14.42
CA LEU A 185 0.83 -3.32 15.39
C LEU A 185 -0.54 -3.47 14.71
N GLY A 186 -0.84 -2.66 13.71
CA GLY A 186 -2.06 -2.77 12.91
C GLY A 186 -2.18 -4.12 12.18
N VAL A 187 -1.10 -4.61 11.57
CA VAL A 187 -1.05 -5.94 10.93
C VAL A 187 -1.29 -7.05 11.92
N ILE A 188 -0.54 -7.05 13.01
CA ILE A 188 -0.62 -8.09 14.05
C ILE A 188 -2.01 -8.09 14.68
N THR A 189 -2.55 -6.92 14.99
CA THR A 189 -3.89 -6.77 15.58
C THR A 189 -4.98 -7.33 14.65
N ASN A 190 -4.92 -7.00 13.36
CA ASN A 190 -5.88 -7.50 12.38
C ASN A 190 -5.75 -9.02 12.17
N LEU A 191 -4.53 -9.57 12.14
CA LEU A 191 -4.31 -11.00 12.06
C LEU A 191 -4.84 -11.73 13.30
N ILE A 192 -4.64 -11.18 14.50
CA ILE A 192 -5.17 -11.70 15.75
C ILE A 192 -6.70 -11.69 15.71
N ILE A 193 -7.33 -10.58 15.35
CA ILE A 193 -8.79 -10.44 15.27
C ILE A 193 -9.38 -11.42 14.24
N GLN A 194 -8.75 -11.56 13.07
CA GLN A 194 -9.23 -12.48 12.02
C GLN A 194 -9.13 -13.95 12.41
N LYS A 195 -8.04 -14.34 13.09
CA LYS A 195 -7.79 -15.74 13.44
C LYS A 195 -8.42 -16.16 14.77
N THR A 196 -8.77 -15.21 15.64
CA THR A 196 -9.19 -15.49 17.02
C THR A 196 -10.54 -14.87 17.37
N LYS A 197 -11.52 -14.96 16.46
CA LYS A 197 -12.88 -14.45 16.72
C LYS A 197 -13.48 -15.07 17.99
N GLY A 198 -14.13 -14.26 18.82
CA GLY A 198 -14.83 -14.67 20.03
C GLY A 198 -13.88 -15.15 21.15
N HIS A 199 -14.09 -16.37 21.69
CA HIS A 199 -13.33 -16.93 22.82
C HIS A 199 -11.81 -17.06 22.56
N GLY A 200 -11.36 -17.06 21.31
CA GLY A 200 -9.94 -17.13 20.96
C GLY A 200 -9.18 -15.87 21.37
N LEU A 201 -9.77 -14.69 21.19
CA LEU A 201 -9.16 -13.43 21.60
C LEU A 201 -9.02 -13.33 23.12
N ALA A 202 -10.06 -13.77 23.86
CA ALA A 202 -10.04 -13.80 25.32
C ALA A 202 -8.89 -14.69 25.86
N LYS A 203 -8.62 -15.83 25.23
CA LYS A 203 -7.50 -16.72 25.61
C LYS A 203 -6.13 -16.07 25.37
N ILE A 204 -5.96 -15.31 24.30
CA ILE A 204 -4.71 -14.59 24.03
C ILE A 204 -4.48 -13.49 25.07
N VAL A 205 -5.52 -12.70 25.37
CA VAL A 205 -5.46 -11.65 26.40
C VAL A 205 -5.15 -12.26 27.79
N ASP A 206 -5.79 -13.37 28.14
CA ASP A 206 -5.50 -14.13 29.38
C ASP A 206 -4.03 -14.55 29.45
N ALA A 207 -3.51 -15.14 28.37
CA ALA A 207 -2.12 -15.58 28.31
C ALA A 207 -1.12 -14.41 28.45
N ILE A 208 -1.39 -13.26 27.80
CA ILE A 208 -0.55 -12.06 27.91
C ILE A 208 -0.55 -11.51 29.33
N LEU A 209 -1.73 -11.42 29.96
CA LEU A 209 -1.86 -10.92 31.33
C LEU A 209 -1.13 -11.81 32.31
N ARG A 210 -1.26 -13.14 32.18
CA ARG A 210 -0.53 -14.13 33.03
C ARG A 210 0.98 -14.01 32.84
N ALA A 211 1.45 -13.87 31.60
CA ALA A 211 2.86 -13.67 31.31
C ALA A 211 3.43 -12.39 31.93
N LYS A 212 2.58 -11.37 32.15
CA LYS A 212 2.92 -10.13 32.85
C LYS A 212 2.72 -10.19 34.37
N GLY A 213 2.41 -11.38 34.94
CA GLY A 213 2.28 -11.59 36.38
C GLY A 213 0.89 -11.27 36.95
N PHE A 214 -0.11 -11.05 36.10
CA PHE A 214 -1.49 -10.84 36.58
C PHE A 214 -2.19 -12.19 36.77
N THR A 215 -3.01 -12.28 37.85
CA THR A 215 -3.94 -13.39 38.04
C THR A 215 -5.24 -13.08 37.31
N THR A 216 -5.61 -13.92 36.33
CA THR A 216 -6.81 -13.73 35.54
C THR A 216 -7.81 -14.87 35.77
N TYR A 217 -9.09 -14.54 35.82
CA TYR A 217 -10.19 -15.49 35.91
C TYR A 217 -11.03 -15.42 34.64
N CYS A 218 -10.97 -16.46 33.82
CA CYS A 218 -11.79 -16.55 32.63
C CYS A 218 -13.09 -17.29 32.98
N LEU A 219 -14.20 -16.57 33.02
CA LEU A 219 -15.52 -17.18 33.11
C LEU A 219 -15.86 -17.75 31.70
N LEU A 220 -15.74 -19.05 31.56
CA LEU A 220 -16.26 -19.78 30.40
C LEU A 220 -17.77 -19.90 30.56
N TYR A 221 -18.55 -19.14 29.82
CA TYR A 221 -19.95 -19.37 29.56
C TYR A 221 -20.14 -20.16 28.27
#